data_0afaaeeb7d40972cd1296539332d59d4
#
_entry.id   0afaaeeb7d40972cd1296539332d59d4
#
_cell.length_a   1.000
_cell.length_b   1.000
_cell.length_c   1.000
_cell.angle_alpha   90.00
_cell.angle_beta   90.00
_cell.angle_gamma   90.00
#
_symmetry.space_group_name_H-M   'P 1'
#
loop_
_entity.id
_entity.type
_entity.pdbx_description
1 polymer ?
#
loop_
_entity_poly.entity_id
_entity_poly.type
_entity_poly.pdbx_seq_one_letter_code
_entity_poly.pdbx_strand_id
1 'polypeptide(L)'
;SNEGIRFVEDRIRPLLESNCYECHGFNMRKGDLQLKSREDALLGGGSGEAALVPGNAEKRLLIEAVRHTNPDLQMPPERKLEENEIADLEQWIAMGAPWPNSSDLVPIQSGKKLAQLHFEPKEILFQSANDIAQIKVVAEWEDGEREDVTCLTRFRTNNDTVASVNESGLAKSTGKGDTHIVALYDNGI
;
A
#
# COMPACT_ATOMS: atom_id res chain seq x y z
N SER A 1 14.59 -8.72 13.82
CA SER A 1 15.99 -8.41 13.43
C SER A 1 15.97 -7.57 12.17
N ASN A 2 16.95 -6.68 11.97
CA ASN A 2 17.06 -5.85 10.76
C ASN A 2 17.03 -6.67 9.45
N GLU A 3 17.56 -7.89 9.47
CA GLU A 3 17.57 -8.80 8.33
C GLU A 3 16.17 -9.26 7.94
N GLY A 4 15.32 -9.58 8.93
CA GLY A 4 13.94 -9.96 8.68
C GLY A 4 13.10 -8.83 8.10
N ILE A 5 13.31 -7.60 8.56
CA ILE A 5 12.61 -6.41 8.02
C ILE A 5 13.04 -6.14 6.58
N ARG A 6 14.35 -6.20 6.28
CA ARG A 6 14.84 -6.06 4.90
C ARG A 6 14.25 -7.13 3.97
N PHE A 7 14.20 -8.38 4.42
CA PHE A 7 13.58 -9.45 3.64
C PHE A 7 12.12 -9.16 3.32
N VAL A 8 11.37 -8.60 4.29
CA VAL A 8 9.97 -8.20 4.06
C VAL A 8 9.88 -7.09 3.01
N GLU A 9 10.67 -6.03 3.15
CA GLU A 9 10.63 -4.90 2.21
C GLU A 9 11.07 -5.28 0.80
N ASP A 10 12.13 -6.11 0.68
CA ASP A 10 12.72 -6.46 -0.61
C ASP A 10 11.96 -7.57 -1.34
N ARG A 11 11.28 -8.47 -0.63
CA ARG A 11 10.70 -9.69 -1.21
C ARG A 11 9.20 -9.84 -0.95
N ILE A 12 8.77 -9.64 0.29
CA ILE A 12 7.40 -9.96 0.70
C ILE A 12 6.42 -8.84 0.36
N ARG A 13 6.78 -7.58 0.65
CA ARG A 13 5.90 -6.44 0.36
C ARG A 13 5.57 -6.33 -1.13
N PRO A 14 6.53 -6.35 -2.08
CA PRO A 14 6.22 -6.30 -3.51
C PRO A 14 5.34 -7.48 -3.96
N LEU A 15 5.55 -8.66 -3.37
CA LEU A 15 4.75 -9.84 -3.68
C LEU A 15 3.29 -9.66 -3.22
N LEU A 16 3.07 -9.18 -1.98
CA LEU A 16 1.74 -8.93 -1.45
C LEU A 16 1.03 -7.82 -2.23
N GLU A 17 1.72 -6.74 -2.57
CA GLU A 17 1.18 -5.64 -3.36
C GLU A 17 0.70 -6.08 -4.74
N SER A 18 1.52 -6.89 -5.42
CA SER A 18 1.22 -7.34 -6.79
C SER A 18 0.16 -8.42 -6.88
N ASN A 19 -0.04 -9.23 -5.83
CA ASN A 19 -0.86 -10.43 -5.91
C ASN A 19 -2.00 -10.51 -4.90
N CYS A 20 -1.97 -9.72 -3.81
CA CYS A 20 -2.89 -9.88 -2.68
C CYS A 20 -3.68 -8.62 -2.36
N TYR A 21 -3.07 -7.43 -2.43
CA TYR A 21 -3.65 -6.20 -1.90
C TYR A 21 -4.83 -5.67 -2.72
N GLU A 22 -4.99 -6.07 -3.97
CA GLU A 22 -6.19 -5.74 -4.75
C GLU A 22 -7.46 -6.23 -4.03
N CYS A 23 -7.39 -7.43 -3.42
CA CYS A 23 -8.53 -8.06 -2.75
C CYS A 23 -8.44 -8.03 -1.21
N HIS A 24 -7.23 -8.00 -0.65
CA HIS A 24 -6.96 -8.13 0.80
C HIS A 24 -6.14 -6.96 1.36
N GLY A 25 -6.16 -5.81 0.68
CA GLY A 25 -5.42 -4.61 1.07
C GLY A 25 -6.26 -3.59 1.84
N PHE A 26 -5.93 -2.31 1.62
CA PHE A 26 -6.53 -1.20 2.37
C PHE A 26 -7.98 -0.93 1.99
N ASN A 27 -8.31 -1.07 0.69
CA ASN A 27 -9.60 -0.65 0.14
C ASN A 27 -10.59 -1.82 -0.03
N MET A 28 -10.13 -3.05 0.08
CA MET A 28 -10.95 -4.23 -0.10
C MET A 28 -10.62 -5.31 0.94
N ARG A 29 -11.65 -6.04 1.36
CA ARG A 29 -11.60 -7.02 2.42
C ARG A 29 -12.37 -8.28 2.03
N LYS A 30 -11.99 -8.89 0.91
CA LYS A 30 -12.65 -10.12 0.46
C LYS A 30 -12.44 -11.24 1.49
N GLY A 31 -13.52 -11.95 1.81
CA GLY A 31 -13.51 -13.00 2.84
C GLY A 31 -13.15 -12.49 4.24
N ASP A 32 -13.39 -11.21 4.52
CA ASP A 32 -13.04 -10.53 5.77
C ASP A 32 -11.54 -10.58 6.13
N LEU A 33 -10.68 -11.01 5.19
CA LEU A 33 -9.23 -11.04 5.37
C LEU A 33 -8.59 -9.72 4.92
N GLN A 34 -7.68 -9.21 5.72
CA GLN A 34 -6.72 -8.17 5.35
C GLN A 34 -5.29 -8.66 5.57
N LEU A 35 -4.39 -8.25 4.68
CA LEU A 35 -2.97 -8.58 4.73
C LEU A 35 -2.08 -7.33 4.78
N LYS A 36 -2.64 -6.21 5.24
CA LYS A 36 -1.95 -4.91 5.33
C LYS A 36 -1.06 -4.77 6.57
N SER A 37 -1.31 -5.58 7.60
CA SER A 37 -0.54 -5.61 8.84
C SER A 37 -0.35 -7.04 9.33
N ARG A 38 0.61 -7.21 10.23
CA ARG A 38 0.85 -8.50 10.89
C ARG A 38 -0.36 -8.92 11.72
N GLU A 39 -0.95 -7.99 12.44
CA GLU A 39 -2.13 -8.19 13.29
C GLU A 39 -3.31 -8.68 12.47
N ASP A 40 -3.59 -8.06 11.33
CA ASP A 40 -4.68 -8.46 10.44
C ASP A 40 -4.45 -9.88 9.88
N ALA A 41 -3.23 -10.20 9.47
CA ALA A 41 -2.88 -11.52 8.97
C ALA A 41 -2.98 -12.62 10.04
N LEU A 42 -2.66 -12.30 11.31
CA LEU A 42 -2.82 -13.20 12.46
C LEU A 42 -4.27 -13.36 12.89
N LEU A 43 -5.08 -12.30 12.75
CA LEU A 43 -6.51 -12.34 13.06
C LEU A 43 -7.26 -13.25 12.08
N GLY A 44 -6.80 -13.28 10.81
CA GLY A 44 -7.44 -14.06 9.75
C GLY A 44 -8.69 -13.40 9.18
N GLY A 45 -9.49 -14.20 8.48
CA GLY A 45 -10.69 -13.74 7.80
C GLY A 45 -11.97 -14.41 8.33
N GLY A 46 -13.02 -14.41 7.50
CA GLY A 46 -14.33 -14.94 7.83
C GLY A 46 -14.38 -16.46 8.13
N SER A 47 -13.31 -17.20 7.82
CA SER A 47 -13.16 -18.59 8.22
C SER A 47 -12.95 -18.77 9.74
N GLY A 48 -12.55 -17.70 10.45
CA GLY A 48 -12.18 -17.76 11.86
C GLY A 48 -10.79 -18.35 12.12
N GLU A 49 -10.05 -18.70 11.08
CA GLU A 49 -8.68 -19.21 11.18
C GLU A 49 -7.69 -18.13 10.79
N ALA A 50 -6.53 -18.10 11.47
CA ALA A 50 -5.43 -17.19 11.12
C ALA A 50 -4.91 -17.48 9.70
N ALA A 51 -4.67 -16.43 8.92
CA ALA A 51 -4.10 -16.60 7.59
C ALA A 51 -2.67 -17.15 7.66
N LEU A 52 -1.93 -16.82 8.72
CA LEU A 52 -0.59 -17.31 8.98
C LEU A 52 -0.36 -17.55 10.48
N VAL A 53 0.54 -18.49 10.80
CA VAL A 53 0.99 -18.75 12.17
C VAL A 53 2.52 -18.59 12.20
N PRO A 54 3.06 -17.57 12.90
CA PRO A 54 4.50 -17.31 12.93
C PRO A 54 5.29 -18.52 13.42
N GLY A 55 6.36 -18.83 12.70
CA GLY A 55 7.25 -19.96 13.03
C GLY A 55 6.70 -21.34 12.72
N ASN A 56 5.44 -21.45 12.27
CA ASN A 56 4.85 -22.73 11.90
C ASN A 56 4.47 -22.78 10.44
N ALA A 57 5.35 -23.39 9.67
CA ALA A 57 5.22 -23.50 8.23
C ALA A 57 4.17 -24.51 7.76
N GLU A 58 3.64 -25.40 8.59
CA GLU A 58 2.78 -26.50 8.19
C GLU A 58 1.27 -26.23 8.40
N LYS A 59 0.89 -25.33 9.31
CA LYS A 59 -0.51 -24.96 9.56
C LYS A 59 -0.82 -23.57 8.98
N ARG A 60 -1.13 -23.47 7.65
CA ARG A 60 -1.22 -22.17 7.00
C ARG A 60 -2.25 -22.12 5.89
N LEU A 61 -3.34 -21.44 6.18
CA LEU A 61 -4.31 -21.12 5.15
C LEU A 61 -3.66 -20.36 3.97
N LEU A 62 -2.77 -19.42 4.27
CA LEU A 62 -2.08 -18.63 3.24
C LEU A 62 -1.26 -19.51 2.28
N ILE A 63 -0.46 -20.44 2.81
CA ILE A 63 0.39 -21.29 1.95
C ILE A 63 -0.45 -22.34 1.21
N GLU A 64 -1.46 -22.90 1.83
CA GLU A 64 -2.41 -23.79 1.18
C GLU A 64 -3.11 -23.09 0.01
N ALA A 65 -3.55 -21.85 0.24
CA ALA A 65 -4.19 -21.02 -0.78
C ALA A 65 -3.28 -20.72 -1.96
N VAL A 66 -2.03 -20.28 -1.71
CA VAL A 66 -1.10 -19.90 -2.80
C VAL A 66 -0.51 -21.10 -3.52
N ARG A 67 -0.45 -22.27 -2.87
CA ARG A 67 -0.06 -23.54 -3.51
C ARG A 67 -1.17 -24.15 -4.37
N HIS A 68 -2.40 -23.65 -4.25
CA HIS A 68 -3.58 -24.23 -4.91
C HIS A 68 -3.78 -25.71 -4.62
N THR A 69 -3.44 -26.14 -3.41
CA THR A 69 -3.61 -27.55 -2.98
C THR A 69 -5.04 -27.88 -2.60
N ASN A 70 -5.82 -26.86 -2.25
CA ASN A 70 -7.25 -26.97 -1.95
C ASN A 70 -8.06 -26.30 -3.06
N PRO A 71 -8.93 -27.02 -3.79
CA PRO A 71 -9.70 -26.44 -4.91
C PRO A 71 -10.68 -25.35 -4.46
N ASP A 72 -11.11 -25.36 -3.19
CA ASP A 72 -12.01 -24.36 -2.63
C ASP A 72 -11.28 -23.13 -2.08
N LEU A 73 -9.94 -23.16 -2.06
CA LEU A 73 -9.09 -22.10 -1.52
C LEU A 73 -7.88 -21.88 -2.43
N GLN A 74 -8.08 -21.16 -3.53
CA GLN A 74 -7.04 -20.85 -4.50
C GLN A 74 -6.82 -19.33 -4.57
N MET A 75 -5.61 -18.89 -4.19
CA MET A 75 -5.23 -17.48 -4.18
C MET A 75 -3.83 -17.28 -4.78
N PRO A 76 -3.62 -16.28 -5.66
CA PRO A 76 -4.66 -15.51 -6.37
C PRO A 76 -5.54 -16.40 -7.24
N PRO A 77 -6.82 -16.06 -7.46
CA PRO A 77 -7.75 -16.95 -8.17
C PRO A 77 -7.41 -17.12 -9.66
N GLU A 78 -6.71 -16.15 -10.26
CA GLU A 78 -6.44 -16.13 -11.69
C GLU A 78 -5.11 -16.84 -12.07
N ARG A 79 -4.18 -16.97 -11.13
CA ARG A 79 -2.89 -17.62 -11.35
C ARG A 79 -2.31 -18.20 -10.06
N LYS A 80 -1.61 -19.31 -10.16
CA LYS A 80 -0.75 -19.79 -9.07
C LYS A 80 0.52 -18.94 -9.00
N LEU A 81 1.02 -18.68 -7.78
CA LEU A 81 2.33 -18.06 -7.57
C LEU A 81 3.45 -18.98 -8.07
N GLU A 82 4.57 -18.37 -8.47
CA GLU A 82 5.78 -19.09 -8.82
C GLU A 82 6.40 -19.77 -7.57
N GLU A 83 7.13 -20.85 -7.77
CA GLU A 83 7.69 -21.63 -6.64
C GLU A 83 8.67 -20.80 -5.77
N ASN A 84 9.38 -19.84 -6.38
CA ASN A 84 10.24 -18.92 -5.63
C ASN A 84 9.43 -17.92 -4.79
N GLU A 85 8.28 -17.44 -5.30
CA GLU A 85 7.37 -16.55 -4.56
C GLU A 85 6.76 -17.28 -3.35
N ILE A 86 6.37 -18.54 -3.54
CA ILE A 86 5.87 -19.40 -2.47
C ILE A 86 6.96 -19.67 -1.44
N ALA A 87 8.19 -19.96 -1.87
CA ALA A 87 9.32 -20.19 -0.98
C ALA A 87 9.66 -18.95 -0.15
N ASP A 88 9.57 -17.75 -0.73
CA ASP A 88 9.74 -16.49 -0.02
C ASP A 88 8.70 -16.31 1.10
N LEU A 89 7.42 -16.60 0.82
CA LEU A 89 6.36 -16.57 1.83
C LEU A 89 6.59 -17.59 2.95
N GLU A 90 7.02 -18.79 2.60
CA GLU A 90 7.34 -19.84 3.58
C GLU A 90 8.51 -19.44 4.47
N GLN A 91 9.57 -18.91 3.89
CA GLN A 91 10.73 -18.41 4.61
C GLN A 91 10.33 -17.27 5.55
N TRP A 92 9.55 -16.30 5.06
CA TRP A 92 9.03 -15.20 5.87
C TRP A 92 8.26 -15.70 7.10
N ILE A 93 7.35 -16.65 6.90
CA ILE A 93 6.57 -17.21 8.02
C ILE A 93 7.47 -18.01 8.98
N ALA A 94 8.43 -18.79 8.46
CA ALA A 94 9.39 -19.53 9.27
C ALA A 94 10.27 -18.61 10.14
N MET A 95 10.61 -17.42 9.65
CA MET A 95 11.31 -16.36 10.39
C MET A 95 10.44 -15.70 11.49
N GLY A 96 9.20 -16.14 11.68
CA GLY A 96 8.26 -15.59 12.66
C GLY A 96 7.35 -14.50 12.09
N ALA A 97 7.23 -14.42 10.76
CA ALA A 97 6.48 -13.40 10.04
C ALA A 97 6.84 -11.98 10.52
N PRO A 98 8.12 -11.59 10.48
CA PRO A 98 8.50 -10.23 10.82
C PRO A 98 7.69 -9.27 9.97
N TRP A 99 7.26 -8.17 10.58
CA TRP A 99 6.51 -7.12 9.90
C TRP A 99 7.09 -5.79 10.33
N PRO A 100 7.29 -4.85 9.43
CA PRO A 100 7.68 -3.52 9.82
C PRO A 100 6.56 -2.91 10.67
N ASN A 101 6.80 -2.73 11.96
CA ASN A 101 5.94 -1.88 12.76
C ASN A 101 6.16 -0.44 12.31
N SER A 102 5.20 0.43 12.54
CA SER A 102 5.39 1.88 12.32
C SER A 102 6.59 2.45 13.09
N SER A 103 7.04 1.76 14.16
CA SER A 103 8.27 2.05 14.89
C SER A 103 9.52 1.31 14.36
N ASP A 104 9.34 0.24 13.56
CA ASP A 104 10.40 -0.55 12.90
C ASP A 104 10.54 -0.19 11.43
N LEU A 105 9.63 0.59 10.91
CA LEU A 105 9.91 1.41 9.76
C LEU A 105 11.06 2.31 10.24
N VAL A 106 12.28 1.74 10.20
CA VAL A 106 13.46 2.58 10.07
C VAL A 106 13.02 3.52 8.97
N PRO A 107 12.89 4.83 9.23
CA PRO A 107 12.70 5.76 8.14
C PRO A 107 13.69 5.28 7.13
N ILE A 108 13.26 5.00 5.90
CA ILE A 108 14.22 4.83 4.84
C ILE A 108 15.17 5.96 5.13
N GLN A 109 16.38 5.60 5.60
CA GLN A 109 17.37 6.60 5.92
C GLN A 109 17.79 7.22 4.57
N SER A 110 16.86 7.91 4.02
CA SER A 110 17.20 9.21 3.57
C SER A 110 17.34 10.00 4.87
N GLY A 111 18.53 10.18 5.37
CA GLY A 111 18.85 11.22 6.33
C GLY A 111 18.60 12.60 5.69
N LYS A 112 17.78 12.63 4.69
CA LYS A 112 17.27 13.71 3.87
C LYS A 112 16.07 14.28 4.60
N LYS A 113 16.27 15.42 5.19
CA LYS A 113 15.16 16.18 5.71
C LYS A 113 14.41 16.81 4.55
N LEU A 114 13.08 16.72 4.62
CA LEU A 114 12.20 17.38 3.68
C LEU A 114 12.38 18.91 3.79
N ALA A 115 12.84 19.54 2.73
CA ALA A 115 12.96 20.99 2.65
C ALA A 115 11.63 21.61 2.22
N GLN A 116 11.00 21.08 1.18
CA GLN A 116 9.75 21.62 0.64
C GLN A 116 8.96 20.57 -0.15
N LEU A 117 7.63 20.74 -0.19
CA LEU A 117 6.75 20.04 -1.13
C LEU A 117 6.35 20.99 -2.26
N HIS A 118 6.43 20.50 -3.47
CA HIS A 118 5.99 21.21 -4.66
C HIS A 118 4.76 20.51 -5.25
N PHE A 119 3.83 21.33 -5.72
CA PHE A 119 2.62 20.88 -6.39
C PHE A 119 2.70 21.27 -7.87
N GLU A 120 2.41 20.32 -8.74
CA GLU A 120 2.39 20.51 -10.17
C GLU A 120 1.09 19.95 -10.78
N PRO A 121 0.22 20.80 -11.34
CA PRO A 121 0.27 22.28 -11.35
C PRO A 121 -0.09 22.88 -9.98
N LYS A 122 0.35 24.12 -9.73
CA LYS A 122 -0.01 24.87 -8.50
C LYS A 122 -1.45 25.35 -8.49
N GLU A 123 -2.02 25.54 -9.68
CA GLU A 123 -3.38 26.00 -9.91
C GLU A 123 -3.99 25.24 -11.08
N ILE A 124 -5.25 24.87 -10.96
CA ILE A 124 -5.98 24.15 -11.99
C ILE A 124 -7.23 24.98 -12.34
N LEU A 125 -7.35 25.37 -13.60
CA LEU A 125 -8.55 26.04 -14.14
C LEU A 125 -9.33 25.06 -15.02
N PHE A 126 -10.40 24.52 -14.49
CA PHE A 126 -11.34 23.71 -15.26
C PHE A 126 -12.28 24.60 -16.06
N GLN A 127 -12.47 24.31 -17.34
CA GLN A 127 -13.37 25.05 -18.21
C GLN A 127 -14.76 24.42 -18.31
N SER A 128 -14.84 23.13 -18.06
CA SER A 128 -16.06 22.35 -18.18
C SER A 128 -16.26 21.40 -17.02
N ALA A 129 -17.52 21.02 -16.80
CA ALA A 129 -17.81 19.94 -15.86
C ALA A 129 -17.21 18.62 -16.36
N ASN A 130 -16.68 17.84 -15.43
CA ASN A 130 -15.94 16.59 -15.67
C ASN A 130 -14.56 16.74 -16.31
N ASP A 131 -14.03 17.95 -16.47
CA ASP A 131 -12.62 18.13 -16.80
C ASP A 131 -11.76 17.46 -15.72
N ILE A 132 -10.65 16.88 -16.15
CA ILE A 132 -9.71 16.19 -15.28
C ILE A 132 -8.31 16.79 -15.38
N ALA A 133 -7.58 16.77 -14.27
CA ALA A 133 -6.18 17.19 -14.23
C ALA A 133 -5.39 16.31 -13.25
N GLN A 134 -4.20 15.92 -13.63
CA GLN A 134 -3.30 15.19 -12.75
C GLN A 134 -2.51 16.17 -11.89
N ILE A 135 -2.53 15.96 -10.59
CA ILE A 135 -1.69 16.64 -9.62
C ILE A 135 -0.50 15.74 -9.33
N LYS A 136 0.70 16.31 -9.40
CA LYS A 136 1.93 15.71 -8.89
C LYS A 136 2.35 16.39 -7.62
N VAL A 137 2.88 15.62 -6.70
CA VAL A 137 3.54 16.12 -5.49
C VAL A 137 5.00 15.69 -5.54
N VAL A 138 5.88 16.67 -5.52
CA VAL A 138 7.33 16.46 -5.59
C VAL A 138 7.94 16.91 -4.28
N ALA A 139 8.57 16.00 -3.55
CA ALA A 139 9.39 16.32 -2.40
C ALA A 139 10.75 16.87 -2.87
N GLU A 140 11.16 17.98 -2.28
CA GLU A 140 12.52 18.53 -2.38
C GLU A 140 13.19 18.34 -1.03
N TRP A 141 14.32 17.64 -1.04
CA TRP A 141 15.10 17.32 0.14
C TRP A 141 16.15 18.41 0.43
N GLU A 142 16.66 18.50 1.67
CA GLU A 142 17.69 19.50 2.04
C GLU A 142 18.97 19.38 1.20
N ASP A 143 19.25 18.23 0.62
CA ASP A 143 20.38 18.01 -0.29
C ASP A 143 20.12 18.46 -1.74
N GLY A 144 18.92 18.99 -2.02
CA GLY A 144 18.49 19.46 -3.32
C GLY A 144 17.97 18.38 -4.26
N GLU A 145 17.95 17.11 -3.85
CA GLU A 145 17.27 16.06 -4.63
C GLU A 145 15.77 16.28 -4.65
N ARG A 146 15.15 15.85 -5.75
CA ARG A 146 13.70 15.92 -5.96
C ARG A 146 13.14 14.54 -6.28
N GLU A 147 12.06 14.20 -5.63
CA GLU A 147 11.41 12.89 -5.77
C GLU A 147 9.91 13.06 -5.95
N ASP A 148 9.31 12.33 -6.89
CA ASP A 148 7.85 12.27 -7.06
C ASP A 148 7.26 11.40 -5.94
N VAL A 149 6.57 12.04 -5.01
CA VAL A 149 5.92 11.39 -3.87
C VAL A 149 4.39 11.37 -3.99
N THR A 150 3.87 11.54 -5.18
CA THR A 150 2.43 11.58 -5.45
C THR A 150 1.72 10.34 -4.91
N CYS A 151 2.26 9.16 -5.16
CA CYS A 151 1.70 7.88 -4.71
C CYS A 151 1.78 7.66 -3.17
N LEU A 152 2.61 8.44 -2.47
CA LEU A 152 2.76 8.43 -1.02
C LEU A 152 1.96 9.53 -0.34
N THR A 153 1.24 10.33 -1.12
CA THR A 153 0.52 11.50 -0.67
C THR A 153 -0.97 11.22 -0.57
N ARG A 154 -1.58 11.61 0.53
CA ARG A 154 -3.03 11.56 0.71
C ARG A 154 -3.64 12.88 0.26
N PHE A 155 -4.63 12.79 -0.63
CA PHE A 155 -5.34 13.93 -1.17
C PHE A 155 -6.73 14.06 -0.57
N ARG A 156 -7.16 15.30 -0.37
CA ARG A 156 -8.55 15.65 -0.07
C ARG A 156 -8.91 17.00 -0.65
N THR A 157 -10.18 17.18 -0.96
CA THR A 157 -10.73 18.50 -1.33
C THR A 157 -11.43 19.13 -0.14
N ASN A 158 -11.44 20.45 -0.09
CA ASN A 158 -12.25 21.20 0.88
C ASN A 158 -13.73 21.30 0.47
N ASN A 159 -14.03 21.10 -0.82
CA ASN A 159 -15.41 21.13 -1.33
C ASN A 159 -15.54 20.18 -2.54
N ASP A 160 -16.09 19.00 -2.31
CA ASP A 160 -16.30 17.97 -3.32
C ASP A 160 -17.41 18.28 -4.32
N THR A 161 -18.28 19.26 -4.01
CA THR A 161 -19.27 19.77 -4.98
C THR A 161 -18.66 20.64 -6.07
N VAL A 162 -17.44 21.14 -5.88
CA VAL A 162 -16.68 21.94 -6.86
C VAL A 162 -15.65 21.09 -7.59
N ALA A 163 -14.85 20.33 -6.84
CA ALA A 163 -13.87 19.40 -7.41
C ALA A 163 -13.66 18.21 -6.48
N SER A 164 -13.52 17.03 -7.04
CA SER A 164 -13.09 15.81 -6.35
C SER A 164 -11.64 15.49 -6.70
N VAL A 165 -10.97 14.73 -5.84
CA VAL A 165 -9.62 14.21 -6.09
C VAL A 165 -9.54 12.78 -5.59
N ASN A 166 -8.87 11.90 -6.34
CA ASN A 166 -8.64 10.52 -5.93
C ASN A 166 -7.25 10.32 -5.29
N GLU A 167 -6.98 9.12 -4.82
CA GLU A 167 -5.73 8.76 -4.14
C GLU A 167 -4.49 8.88 -5.04
N SER A 168 -4.65 8.80 -6.36
CA SER A 168 -3.57 8.99 -7.32
C SER A 168 -3.32 10.46 -7.70
N GLY A 169 -4.02 11.41 -7.06
CA GLY A 169 -3.89 12.83 -7.36
C GLY A 169 -4.64 13.28 -8.62
N LEU A 170 -5.55 12.45 -9.18
CA LEU A 170 -6.37 12.85 -10.30
C LEU A 170 -7.54 13.70 -9.79
N ALA A 171 -7.51 15.00 -10.09
CA ALA A 171 -8.57 15.95 -9.79
C ALA A 171 -9.61 15.97 -10.90
N LYS A 172 -10.88 16.12 -10.54
CA LYS A 172 -12.01 16.18 -11.45
C LYS A 172 -12.96 17.31 -11.06
N SER A 173 -13.33 18.15 -12.02
CA SER A 173 -14.37 19.16 -11.84
C SER A 173 -15.75 18.53 -11.64
N THR A 174 -16.43 18.92 -10.58
CA THR A 174 -17.80 18.45 -10.23
C THR A 174 -18.82 19.58 -10.32
N GLY A 175 -18.41 20.82 -10.15
CA GLY A 175 -19.30 21.97 -10.20
C GLY A 175 -18.57 23.30 -10.37
N LYS A 176 -19.33 24.40 -10.32
CA LYS A 176 -18.77 25.76 -10.42
C LYS A 176 -18.37 26.27 -9.04
N GLY A 177 -17.24 26.97 -8.96
CA GLY A 177 -16.74 27.61 -7.75
C GLY A 177 -15.24 27.43 -7.61
N ASP A 178 -14.74 27.85 -6.45
CA ASP A 178 -13.34 27.70 -6.08
C ASP A 178 -13.22 26.71 -4.91
N THR A 179 -12.19 25.90 -4.92
CA THR A 179 -11.85 24.99 -3.83
C THR A 179 -10.36 24.80 -3.72
N HIS A 180 -9.93 24.22 -2.59
CA HIS A 180 -8.55 23.83 -2.40
C HIS A 180 -8.45 22.32 -2.32
N ILE A 181 -7.45 21.76 -3.02
CA ILE A 181 -7.03 20.39 -2.83
C ILE A 181 -5.85 20.39 -1.88
N VAL A 182 -5.98 19.65 -0.80
CA VAL A 182 -4.97 19.50 0.23
C VAL A 182 -4.27 18.17 0.03
N ALA A 183 -2.96 18.21 -0.04
CA ALA A 183 -2.12 17.02 -0.09
C ALA A 183 -1.35 16.89 1.23
N LEU A 184 -1.41 15.72 1.82
CA LEU A 184 -0.78 15.36 3.08
C LEU A 184 0.27 14.30 2.79
N TYR A 185 1.52 14.68 2.85
CA TYR A 185 2.66 13.78 2.76
C TYR A 185 3.24 13.61 4.15
N ASP A 186 3.21 12.36 4.62
CA ASP A 186 3.80 11.97 5.90
C ASP A 186 5.07 11.19 5.60
N ASN A 187 6.21 11.82 5.86
CA ASN A 187 7.52 11.21 5.66
C ASN A 187 8.01 10.45 6.89
N GLY A 188 7.10 10.08 7.81
CA GLY A 188 7.42 9.32 9.00
C GLY A 188 8.01 10.16 10.14
N ILE A 189 7.70 11.48 10.18
CA ILE A 189 8.01 12.34 11.33
C ILE A 189 6.96 12.15 12.41
#